data_8007a8efcfaedc18a97f98c7862db55e
#
_entry.id   8007a8efcfaedc18a97f98c7862db55e
#
_cell.length_a   1.000
_cell.length_b   1.000
_cell.length_c   1.000
_cell.angle_alpha   90.00
_cell.angle_beta   90.00
_cell.angle_gamma   90.00
#
_symmetry.space_group_name_H-M   'P 1'
#
loop_
_entity.id
_entity.type
_entity.pdbx_description
1 polymer ?
#
loop_
_entity_poly.entity_id
_entity_poly.type
_entity_poly.pdbx_seq_one_letter_code
_entity_poly.pdbx_strand_id
1 'polypeptide(L)'
;KPIIPEYSYPTNMTQMDKITNLIEQIDMDSMHLTLAKFTSFYTRYYKSKTGYDAAIWLSKRISEIVAKLPQDFVSIEHIDHKLWDQFSIILSIKGYKTPENKIIIGSHLDSINLLMPSILPAPGADDNGSGTTTNLEALRLVADYIERTGKPFKNTVEFHFYSAEEGGLLGSLDV
;
A
#
# COMPACT_ATOMS: atom_id res chain seq x y z
N LYS A 1 -18.45 -17.16 18.97
CA LYS A 1 -17.20 -17.21 18.17
C LYS A 1 -17.55 -16.71 16.77
N PRO A 2 -16.77 -15.80 16.19
CA PRO A 2 -16.99 -15.42 14.80
C PRO A 2 -16.82 -16.66 13.91
N ILE A 3 -17.74 -16.83 12.96
CA ILE A 3 -17.63 -17.87 11.93
C ILE A 3 -16.55 -17.39 10.99
N ILE A 4 -15.38 -18.03 11.02
CA ILE A 4 -14.30 -17.77 10.06
C ILE A 4 -14.73 -18.42 8.74
N PRO A 5 -14.89 -17.66 7.64
CA PRO A 5 -15.23 -18.26 6.36
C PRO A 5 -14.16 -19.25 5.92
N GLU A 6 -14.57 -20.41 5.47
CA GLU A 6 -13.65 -21.39 4.88
C GLU A 6 -13.38 -20.97 3.41
N TYR A 7 -12.16 -20.54 3.13
CA TYR A 7 -11.74 -20.15 1.78
C TYR A 7 -11.08 -21.31 1.06
N SER A 8 -11.49 -21.54 -0.19
CA SER A 8 -10.79 -22.44 -1.10
C SER A 8 -9.73 -21.66 -1.87
N TYR A 9 -8.48 -21.99 -1.62
CA TYR A 9 -7.34 -21.37 -2.31
C TYR A 9 -6.98 -22.15 -3.58
N PRO A 10 -6.57 -21.45 -4.67
CA PRO A 10 -6.10 -22.14 -5.87
C PRO A 10 -4.81 -22.92 -5.59
N THR A 11 -4.76 -24.18 -6.03
CA THR A 11 -3.59 -25.04 -5.89
C THR A 11 -2.58 -24.88 -7.02
N ASN A 12 -2.98 -24.24 -8.13
CA ASN A 12 -2.14 -24.00 -9.30
C ASN A 12 -2.29 -22.57 -9.79
N MET A 13 -1.23 -22.00 -10.36
CA MET A 13 -1.26 -20.72 -11.03
C MET A 13 -1.89 -20.87 -12.43
N THR A 14 -3.09 -20.32 -12.62
CA THR A 14 -3.85 -20.45 -13.86
C THR A 14 -3.74 -19.24 -14.80
N GLN A 15 -3.02 -18.17 -14.38
CA GLN A 15 -2.94 -16.89 -15.08
C GLN A 15 -1.49 -16.46 -15.38
N MET A 16 -0.57 -17.43 -15.49
CA MET A 16 0.88 -17.17 -15.63
C MET A 16 1.20 -16.25 -16.82
N ASP A 17 0.60 -16.46 -17.98
CA ASP A 17 0.86 -15.62 -19.17
C ASP A 17 0.54 -14.14 -18.93
N LYS A 18 -0.55 -13.86 -18.19
CA LYS A 18 -0.92 -12.48 -17.85
C LYS A 18 0.03 -11.87 -16.83
N ILE A 19 0.44 -12.69 -15.84
CA ILE A 19 1.36 -12.25 -14.78
C ILE A 19 2.74 -11.98 -15.38
N THR A 20 3.24 -12.84 -16.24
CA THR A 20 4.53 -12.64 -16.93
C THR A 20 4.54 -11.31 -17.68
N ASN A 21 3.48 -11.04 -18.46
CA ASN A 21 3.35 -9.77 -19.18
C ASN A 21 3.29 -8.54 -18.26
N LEU A 22 2.77 -8.68 -17.02
CA LEU A 22 2.79 -7.59 -16.04
C LEU A 22 4.18 -7.41 -15.42
N ILE A 23 4.86 -8.50 -15.08
CA ILE A 23 6.21 -8.48 -14.51
C ILE A 23 7.20 -7.81 -15.47
N GLU A 24 7.08 -8.04 -16.77
CA GLU A 24 7.91 -7.40 -17.80
C GLU A 24 7.72 -5.88 -17.89
N GLN A 25 6.65 -5.34 -17.29
CA GLN A 25 6.34 -3.90 -17.25
C GLN A 25 6.78 -3.23 -15.93
N ILE A 26 7.49 -3.94 -15.07
CA ILE A 26 8.06 -3.35 -13.84
C ILE A 26 9.04 -2.24 -14.22
N ASP A 27 8.83 -1.05 -13.65
CA ASP A 27 9.67 0.12 -13.87
C ASP A 27 10.64 0.31 -12.70
N MET A 28 11.82 -0.27 -12.81
CA MET A 28 12.87 -0.20 -11.79
C MET A 28 13.37 1.23 -11.56
N ASP A 29 13.40 2.07 -12.58
CA ASP A 29 13.82 3.47 -12.45
C ASP A 29 12.80 4.28 -11.66
N SER A 30 11.51 4.09 -11.94
CA SER A 30 10.41 4.69 -11.17
C SER A 30 10.41 4.21 -9.72
N MET A 31 10.65 2.93 -9.48
CA MET A 31 10.79 2.36 -8.14
C MET A 31 11.96 2.99 -7.38
N HIS A 32 13.12 3.12 -8.02
CA HIS A 32 14.29 3.77 -7.43
C HIS A 32 14.00 5.22 -7.04
N LEU A 33 13.40 6.01 -7.94
CA LEU A 33 13.02 7.40 -7.67
C LEU A 33 12.00 7.52 -6.53
N THR A 34 11.04 6.61 -6.49
CA THR A 34 10.02 6.54 -5.43
C THR A 34 10.67 6.24 -4.08
N LEU A 35 11.55 5.24 -4.02
CA LEU A 35 12.29 4.87 -2.82
C LEU A 35 13.19 6.02 -2.36
N ALA A 36 13.96 6.62 -3.27
CA ALA A 36 14.84 7.75 -2.98
C ALA A 36 14.07 8.92 -2.38
N LYS A 37 12.88 9.25 -2.93
CA LYS A 37 12.02 10.29 -2.38
C LYS A 37 11.44 9.90 -1.03
N PHE A 38 10.95 8.68 -0.87
CA PHE A 38 10.32 8.22 0.37
C PHE A 38 11.32 8.14 1.53
N THR A 39 12.57 7.78 1.24
CA THR A 39 13.66 7.75 2.23
C THR A 39 14.32 9.12 2.47
N SER A 40 13.97 10.14 1.70
CA SER A 40 14.45 11.51 1.90
C SER A 40 13.74 12.25 3.05
N PHE A 41 12.63 11.73 3.57
CA PHE A 41 12.07 12.22 4.81
C PHE A 41 13.03 11.91 5.96
N TYR A 42 13.30 12.90 6.81
CA TYR A 42 14.27 12.78 7.92
C TYR A 42 14.01 11.54 8.79
N THR A 43 12.74 11.34 9.12
CA THR A 43 12.20 10.13 9.72
C THR A 43 10.75 10.00 9.29
N ARG A 44 10.26 8.78 9.17
CA ARG A 44 8.83 8.51 8.98
C ARG A 44 8.17 8.02 10.26
N TYR A 45 8.79 8.33 11.41
CA TYR A 45 8.26 7.96 12.71
C TYR A 45 6.83 8.44 12.91
N TYR A 46 5.93 7.55 13.27
CA TYR A 46 4.48 7.79 13.28
C TYR A 46 4.00 8.93 14.18
N LYS A 47 4.79 9.33 15.19
CA LYS A 47 4.51 10.51 16.05
C LYS A 47 5.23 11.77 15.60
N SER A 48 5.95 11.76 14.49
CA SER A 48 6.68 12.92 14.00
C SER A 48 5.92 13.66 12.91
N LYS A 49 6.16 14.98 12.80
CA LYS A 49 5.62 15.77 11.71
C LYS A 49 6.08 15.24 10.33
N THR A 50 7.36 14.86 10.21
CA THR A 50 7.89 14.32 8.95
C THR A 50 7.28 12.96 8.60
N GLY A 51 6.89 12.17 9.59
CA GLY A 51 6.12 10.93 9.40
C GLY A 51 4.73 11.23 8.86
N TYR A 52 4.02 12.22 9.41
CA TYR A 52 2.74 12.67 8.87
C TYR A 52 2.87 13.21 7.42
N ASP A 53 3.88 14.06 7.18
CA ASP A 53 4.15 14.61 5.84
C ASP A 53 4.46 13.48 4.82
N ALA A 54 5.12 12.41 5.25
CA ALA A 54 5.37 11.22 4.42
C ALA A 54 4.06 10.48 4.06
N ALA A 55 3.12 10.36 5.00
CA ALA A 55 1.80 9.77 4.73
C ALA A 55 0.99 10.62 3.73
N ILE A 56 1.01 11.94 3.86
CA ILE A 56 0.39 12.87 2.89
C ILE A 56 1.00 12.70 1.49
N TRP A 57 2.33 12.65 1.41
CA TRP A 57 3.01 12.43 0.12
C TRP A 57 2.62 11.10 -0.51
N LEU A 58 2.60 10.03 0.30
CA LEU A 58 2.23 8.69 -0.16
C LEU A 58 0.79 8.63 -0.66
N SER A 59 -0.16 9.22 0.09
CA SER A 59 -1.57 9.32 -0.31
C SER A 59 -1.75 10.04 -1.65
N LYS A 60 -1.00 11.14 -1.85
CA LYS A 60 -1.00 11.85 -3.13
C LYS A 60 -0.47 10.96 -4.26
N ARG A 61 0.62 10.23 -4.02
CA ARG A 61 1.20 9.32 -5.02
C ARG A 61 0.24 8.20 -5.41
N ILE A 62 -0.47 7.61 -4.44
CA ILE A 62 -1.52 6.62 -4.67
C ILE A 62 -2.63 7.21 -5.54
N SER A 63 -3.11 8.41 -5.19
CA SER A 63 -4.16 9.11 -5.94
C SER A 63 -3.76 9.37 -7.40
N GLU A 64 -2.52 9.77 -7.65
CA GLU A 64 -1.98 9.96 -9.00
C GLU A 64 -1.98 8.67 -9.83
N ILE A 65 -1.61 7.55 -9.22
CA ILE A 65 -1.58 6.24 -9.89
C ILE A 65 -2.98 5.81 -10.35
N VAL A 66 -3.99 6.00 -9.48
CA VAL A 66 -5.35 5.52 -9.76
C VAL A 66 -6.26 6.54 -10.43
N ALA A 67 -5.78 7.77 -10.68
CA ALA A 67 -6.58 8.85 -11.30
C ALA A 67 -7.16 8.48 -12.68
N LYS A 68 -6.51 7.55 -13.38
CA LYS A 68 -6.94 7.03 -14.69
C LYS A 68 -8.06 5.98 -14.62
N LEU A 69 -8.35 5.45 -13.42
CA LEU A 69 -9.39 4.45 -13.25
C LEU A 69 -10.76 5.11 -13.02
N PRO A 70 -11.87 4.44 -13.43
CA PRO A 70 -13.21 4.89 -13.09
C PRO A 70 -13.39 4.99 -11.58
N GLN A 71 -13.91 6.14 -11.12
CA GLN A 71 -13.98 6.48 -9.71
C GLN A 71 -15.07 5.72 -8.93
N ASP A 72 -15.99 5.06 -9.61
CA ASP A 72 -17.10 4.32 -9.03
C ASP A 72 -16.69 2.98 -8.40
N PHE A 73 -15.50 2.48 -8.73
CA PHE A 73 -14.97 1.26 -8.12
C PHE A 73 -13.60 1.42 -7.41
N VAL A 74 -13.09 2.65 -7.33
CA VAL A 74 -11.87 2.96 -6.59
C VAL A 74 -12.19 3.82 -5.39
N SER A 75 -11.71 3.45 -4.22
CA SER A 75 -11.79 4.27 -3.02
C SER A 75 -10.42 4.36 -2.33
N ILE A 76 -10.11 5.54 -1.81
CA ILE A 76 -8.95 5.77 -0.94
C ILE A 76 -9.50 6.22 0.40
N GLU A 77 -9.16 5.50 1.45
CA GLU A 77 -9.57 5.79 2.81
C GLU A 77 -8.33 6.10 3.67
N HIS A 78 -8.41 7.16 4.44
CA HIS A 78 -7.44 7.47 5.48
C HIS A 78 -8.01 6.99 6.82
N ILE A 79 -7.29 6.13 7.50
CA ILE A 79 -7.64 5.65 8.83
C ILE A 79 -6.87 6.48 9.84
N ASP A 80 -7.57 7.37 10.51
CA ASP A 80 -7.02 8.18 11.59
C ASP A 80 -6.88 7.37 12.87
N HIS A 81 -5.79 7.57 13.59
CA HIS A 81 -5.47 6.89 14.82
C HIS A 81 -5.57 7.83 16.03
N LYS A 82 -6.10 7.34 17.15
CA LYS A 82 -6.41 8.19 18.32
C LYS A 82 -5.17 8.76 19.04
N LEU A 83 -4.01 8.11 18.91
CA LEU A 83 -2.83 8.40 19.75
C LEU A 83 -1.67 9.04 18.98
N TRP A 84 -1.80 9.23 17.66
CA TRP A 84 -0.79 9.86 16.81
C TRP A 84 -1.43 10.39 15.51
N ASP A 85 -0.73 11.28 14.81
CA ASP A 85 -1.27 12.00 13.66
C ASP A 85 -1.06 11.30 12.31
N GLN A 86 -0.04 10.44 12.18
CA GLN A 86 0.19 9.71 10.93
C GLN A 86 -0.93 8.69 10.72
N PHE A 87 -1.65 8.79 9.61
CA PHE A 87 -2.77 7.90 9.28
C PHE A 87 -2.30 6.70 8.47
N SER A 88 -3.05 5.59 8.53
CA SER A 88 -2.94 4.49 7.59
C SER A 88 -3.74 4.77 6.32
N ILE A 89 -3.34 4.18 5.18
CA ILE A 89 -4.01 4.39 3.90
C ILE A 89 -4.49 3.05 3.39
N ILE A 90 -5.76 2.98 3.01
CA ILE A 90 -6.36 1.83 2.34
C ILE A 90 -6.85 2.28 0.98
N LEU A 91 -6.25 1.74 -0.07
CA LEU A 91 -6.80 1.82 -1.42
C LEU A 91 -7.56 0.54 -1.72
N SER A 92 -8.81 0.67 -2.14
CA SER A 92 -9.64 -0.47 -2.54
C SER A 92 -10.05 -0.34 -4.01
N ILE A 93 -9.87 -1.43 -4.77
CA ILE A 93 -10.37 -1.59 -6.13
C ILE A 93 -11.45 -2.68 -6.08
N LYS A 94 -12.71 -2.26 -6.18
CA LYS A 94 -13.88 -3.13 -6.01
C LYS A 94 -13.93 -4.22 -7.07
N GLY A 95 -14.12 -5.46 -6.63
CA GLY A 95 -14.31 -6.61 -7.49
C GLY A 95 -15.68 -6.63 -8.17
N TYR A 96 -15.73 -7.18 -9.41
CA TYR A 96 -16.98 -7.18 -10.19
C TYR A 96 -17.93 -8.34 -9.83
N LYS A 97 -17.45 -9.42 -9.22
CA LYS A 97 -18.25 -10.64 -9.00
C LYS A 97 -18.43 -10.96 -7.50
N THR A 98 -17.39 -10.94 -6.73
CA THR A 98 -17.36 -11.25 -5.32
C THR A 98 -16.64 -10.15 -4.56
N PRO A 99 -17.23 -8.93 -4.52
CA PRO A 99 -16.57 -7.77 -3.91
C PRO A 99 -16.36 -7.90 -2.40
N GLU A 100 -17.11 -8.76 -1.73
CA GLU A 100 -16.96 -9.09 -0.32
C GLU A 100 -15.68 -9.90 -0.02
N ASN A 101 -15.14 -10.59 -1.02
CA ASN A 101 -13.88 -11.31 -0.90
C ASN A 101 -12.73 -10.38 -1.25
N LYS A 102 -11.90 -10.07 -0.27
CA LYS A 102 -10.79 -9.13 -0.39
C LYS A 102 -9.47 -9.87 -0.53
N ILE A 103 -8.61 -9.39 -1.42
CA ILE A 103 -7.20 -9.76 -1.50
C ILE A 103 -6.41 -8.54 -1.07
N ILE A 104 -5.69 -8.66 0.03
CA ILE A 104 -4.96 -7.56 0.66
C ILE A 104 -3.46 -7.71 0.39
N ILE A 105 -2.85 -6.62 -0.09
CA ILE A 105 -1.41 -6.47 -0.22
C ILE A 105 -1.01 -5.34 0.72
N GLY A 106 -0.20 -5.64 1.75
CA GLY A 106 0.11 -4.69 2.81
C GLY A 106 1.60 -4.41 2.94
N SER A 107 1.91 -3.19 3.35
CA SER A 107 3.23 -2.74 3.81
C SER A 107 3.04 -1.68 4.89
N HIS A 108 4.07 -1.41 5.70
CA HIS A 108 4.00 -0.25 6.59
C HIS A 108 4.77 0.93 6.03
N LEU A 109 4.30 2.13 6.35
CA LEU A 109 4.84 3.37 5.81
C LEU A 109 5.78 4.10 6.78
N ASP A 110 5.70 3.78 8.07
CA ASP A 110 6.54 4.37 9.09
C ASP A 110 7.96 3.79 9.11
N SER A 111 8.84 4.44 9.83
CA SER A 111 10.20 4.02 10.13
C SER A 111 10.60 4.55 11.50
N ILE A 112 11.57 3.92 12.14
CA ILE A 112 12.00 4.31 13.47
C ILE A 112 13.51 4.28 13.62
N ASN A 113 14.03 5.21 14.45
CA ASN A 113 15.34 5.07 15.07
C ASN A 113 15.12 4.67 16.53
N LEU A 114 15.44 3.44 16.88
CA LEU A 114 15.16 2.90 18.21
C LEU A 114 15.87 3.64 19.35
N LEU A 115 16.99 4.31 19.06
CA LEU A 115 17.73 5.05 20.10
C LEU A 115 17.03 6.35 20.49
N MET A 116 16.63 7.16 19.48
CA MET A 116 15.93 8.43 19.70
C MET A 116 14.95 8.70 18.54
N PRO A 117 13.75 8.10 18.58
CA PRO A 117 12.79 8.11 17.44
C PRO A 117 12.41 9.50 16.94
N SER A 118 12.29 10.47 17.84
CA SER A 118 11.87 11.84 17.51
C SER A 118 13.03 12.77 17.12
N ILE A 119 14.28 12.33 17.29
CA ILE A 119 15.46 13.20 17.15
C ILE A 119 16.39 12.73 16.04
N LEU A 120 16.66 11.44 15.96
CA LEU A 120 17.61 10.89 15.00
C LEU A 120 16.93 10.51 13.67
N PRO A 121 17.68 10.59 12.55
CA PRO A 121 17.15 10.20 11.26
C PRO A 121 16.80 8.71 11.21
N ALA A 122 15.77 8.40 10.47
CA ALA A 122 15.35 7.03 10.16
C ALA A 122 14.87 6.96 8.71
N PRO A 123 15.78 6.93 7.72
CA PRO A 123 15.40 6.83 6.31
C PRO A 123 14.63 5.55 5.98
N GLY A 124 14.85 4.44 6.70
CA GLY A 124 14.10 3.19 6.59
C GLY A 124 13.97 2.72 5.14
N ALA A 125 15.11 2.54 4.44
CA ALA A 125 15.08 2.18 3.02
C ALA A 125 14.59 0.75 2.82
N ASP A 126 15.15 -0.18 3.59
CA ASP A 126 14.75 -1.59 3.58
C ASP A 126 13.49 -1.78 4.43
N ASP A 127 13.50 -1.26 5.64
CA ASP A 127 12.40 -1.34 6.60
C ASP A 127 11.67 0.02 6.77
N ASN A 128 10.53 0.26 6.14
CA ASN A 128 9.96 -0.57 5.09
C ASN A 128 9.65 0.29 3.83
N GLY A 129 10.63 1.12 3.42
CA GLY A 129 10.55 1.87 2.18
C GLY A 129 10.50 0.95 0.96
N SER A 130 11.25 -0.15 0.98
CA SER A 130 11.26 -1.17 -0.09
C SER A 130 9.90 -1.83 -0.27
N GLY A 131 9.26 -2.27 0.83
CA GLY A 131 7.93 -2.87 0.80
C GLY A 131 6.86 -1.88 0.33
N THR A 132 6.90 -0.64 0.81
CA THR A 132 6.00 0.43 0.35
C THR A 132 6.17 0.72 -1.14
N THR A 133 7.40 0.79 -1.64
CA THR A 133 7.70 1.00 -3.07
C THR A 133 7.21 -0.17 -3.92
N THR A 134 7.43 -1.40 -3.46
CA THR A 134 6.94 -2.61 -4.14
C THR A 134 5.41 -2.64 -4.19
N ASN A 135 4.75 -2.26 -3.10
CA ASN A 135 3.30 -2.17 -3.03
C ASN A 135 2.73 -1.12 -4.00
N LEU A 136 3.39 0.06 -4.12
CA LEU A 136 3.04 1.09 -5.10
C LEU A 136 3.23 0.62 -6.55
N GLU A 137 4.32 -0.09 -6.85
CA GLU A 137 4.56 -0.61 -8.19
C GLU A 137 3.54 -1.69 -8.57
N ALA A 138 3.20 -2.58 -7.64
CA ALA A 138 2.12 -3.53 -7.84
C ALA A 138 0.78 -2.84 -8.12
N LEU A 139 0.47 -1.76 -7.37
CA LEU A 139 -0.71 -0.93 -7.62
C LEU A 139 -0.68 -0.29 -9.01
N ARG A 140 0.47 0.25 -9.44
CA ARG A 140 0.61 0.84 -10.78
C ARG A 140 0.33 -0.19 -11.88
N LEU A 141 0.92 -1.38 -11.78
CA LEU A 141 0.71 -2.46 -12.74
C LEU A 141 -0.75 -2.92 -12.78
N VAL A 142 -1.40 -3.02 -11.63
CA VAL A 142 -2.83 -3.35 -11.53
C VAL A 142 -3.69 -2.26 -12.17
N ALA A 143 -3.38 -0.97 -11.91
CA ALA A 143 -4.10 0.15 -12.52
C ALA A 143 -3.93 0.18 -14.04
N ASP A 144 -2.70 -0.01 -14.55
CA ASP A 144 -2.42 -0.09 -15.98
C ASP A 144 -3.15 -1.27 -16.67
N TYR A 145 -3.21 -2.41 -15.98
CA TYR A 145 -3.96 -3.58 -16.50
C TYR A 145 -5.45 -3.28 -16.60
N ILE A 146 -6.05 -2.69 -15.58
CA ILE A 146 -7.48 -2.37 -15.56
C ILE A 146 -7.81 -1.29 -16.60
N GLU A 147 -7.00 -0.22 -16.69
CA GLU A 147 -7.16 0.82 -17.72
C GLU A 147 -7.15 0.22 -19.13
N ARG A 148 -6.19 -0.63 -19.44
CA ARG A 148 -6.01 -1.24 -20.76
C ARG A 148 -7.12 -2.24 -21.09
N THR A 149 -7.60 -3.01 -20.11
CA THR A 149 -8.56 -4.09 -20.35
C THR A 149 -10.02 -3.68 -20.13
N GLY A 150 -10.23 -2.58 -19.40
CA GLY A 150 -11.56 -2.15 -18.95
C GLY A 150 -12.21 -3.13 -17.95
N LYS A 151 -11.42 -4.05 -17.37
CA LYS A 151 -11.96 -5.14 -16.53
C LYS A 151 -11.31 -5.15 -15.16
N PRO A 152 -12.06 -4.86 -14.08
CA PRO A 152 -11.60 -5.09 -12.72
C PRO A 152 -11.44 -6.60 -12.44
N PHE A 153 -10.86 -6.94 -11.32
CA PHE A 153 -10.74 -8.34 -10.89
C PHE A 153 -12.05 -8.89 -10.34
N LYS A 154 -12.15 -10.21 -10.25
CA LYS A 154 -13.33 -10.89 -9.70
C LYS A 154 -13.59 -10.47 -8.27
N ASN A 155 -12.55 -10.49 -7.42
CA ASN A 155 -12.56 -10.11 -6.02
C ASN A 155 -12.08 -8.67 -5.87
N THR A 156 -12.39 -8.03 -4.75
CA THR A 156 -11.80 -6.75 -4.37
C THR A 156 -10.30 -6.93 -4.11
N VAL A 157 -9.49 -5.99 -4.59
CA VAL A 157 -8.05 -5.93 -4.29
C VAL A 157 -7.80 -4.67 -3.48
N GLU A 158 -7.19 -4.83 -2.31
CA GLU A 158 -6.85 -3.74 -1.42
C GLU A 158 -5.34 -3.62 -1.26
N PHE A 159 -4.85 -2.38 -1.29
CA PHE A 159 -3.47 -2.01 -1.04
C PHE A 159 -3.45 -1.22 0.27
N HIS A 160 -2.86 -1.81 1.29
CA HIS A 160 -2.78 -1.23 2.62
C HIS A 160 -1.39 -0.69 2.91
N PHE A 161 -1.34 0.51 3.47
CA PHE A 161 -0.11 1.15 3.92
C PHE A 161 -0.32 1.55 5.39
N TYR A 162 0.20 0.72 6.28
CA TYR A 162 -0.06 0.84 7.71
C TYR A 162 0.86 1.85 8.37
N SER A 163 0.32 2.68 9.24
CA SER A 163 1.05 3.52 10.17
C SER A 163 1.44 2.73 11.43
N ALA A 164 2.45 3.20 12.13
CA ALA A 164 2.83 2.72 13.47
C ALA A 164 3.04 1.20 13.59
N GLU A 165 3.58 0.57 12.55
CA GLU A 165 4.04 -0.82 12.63
C GLU A 165 5.16 -0.92 13.66
N GLU A 166 6.12 0.01 13.62
CA GLU A 166 7.26 0.14 14.51
C GLU A 166 6.87 0.46 15.97
N GLY A 167 5.63 0.82 16.20
CA GLY A 167 5.04 0.96 17.52
C GLY A 167 4.46 -0.33 18.09
N GLY A 168 4.56 -1.44 17.36
CA GLY A 168 4.01 -2.75 17.71
C GLY A 168 2.72 -3.08 16.96
N LEU A 169 2.73 -2.95 15.63
CA LEU A 169 1.62 -3.27 14.71
C LEU A 169 0.35 -2.45 14.96
N LEU A 170 0.49 -1.25 15.57
CA LEU A 170 -0.66 -0.51 16.07
C LEU A 170 -1.63 -0.12 14.95
N GLY A 171 -1.13 0.35 13.81
CA GLY A 171 -1.99 0.77 12.72
C GLY A 171 -2.75 -0.36 12.06
N SER A 172 -2.14 -1.53 11.87
CA SER A 172 -2.82 -2.69 11.31
C SER A 172 -3.83 -3.33 12.27
N LEU A 173 -3.67 -3.13 13.58
CA LEU A 173 -4.64 -3.57 14.59
C LEU A 173 -5.87 -2.65 14.67
N ASP A 174 -5.73 -1.40 14.24
CA ASP A 174 -6.83 -0.42 14.21
C ASP A 174 -7.67 -0.50 12.91
N VAL A 175 -7.16 -1.11 11.86
CA VAL A 175 -7.81 -1.36 10.57
C VAL A 175 -8.63 -2.65 10.62
#